data_d7088162871e48789c8cae3b85de6660
#
_entry.id   d7088162871e48789c8cae3b85de6660
#
_cell.length_a   1.000
_cell.length_b   1.000
_cell.length_c   1.000
_cell.angle_alpha   90.00
_cell.angle_beta   90.00
_cell.angle_gamma   90.00
#
_symmetry.space_group_name_H-M   'P 1'
#
loop_
_entity.id
_entity.type
_entity.pdbx_description
1 polymer ?
#
loop_
_entity_poly.entity_id
_entity_poly.type
_entity_poly.pdbx_seq_one_letter_code
_entity_poly.pdbx_strand_id
1 'polypeptide(L)'
;ESQLSGTSEEYYLDDIESVIEQSTFTYVRQRQMLGLGHAILSGRPLIGREPFAVILADDLCIDGGINLLSKMIKIYEKYQCSVIAVEEIPFTHIEKYGVISGDLIGGTNDTYRVTNMIEKPNSHDLIELGLDKADLKNTPTLMGIIGRYILTPDIFSILKNIKPDKGSEIQITDALLSKAKQGKVIAYKFKGKRFDCGSIEGYLKAVNYLAKEKGIL
;
A
#
# COMPACT_ATOMS: atom_id res chain seq x y z
N GLU A 1 -5.65 -7.95 -28.93
CA GLU A 1 -5.90 -7.20 -30.18
C GLU A 1 -6.74 -8.01 -31.15
N SER A 2 -6.25 -9.09 -31.75
CA SER A 2 -6.95 -9.84 -32.81
C SER A 2 -8.33 -10.37 -32.50
N GLN A 3 -8.74 -10.48 -31.24
CA GLN A 3 -10.06 -10.94 -30.83
C GLN A 3 -11.09 -9.81 -30.62
N LEU A 4 -10.65 -8.61 -30.37
CA LEU A 4 -11.50 -7.44 -30.10
C LEU A 4 -11.55 -6.48 -31.29
N SER A 5 -10.48 -6.43 -32.11
CA SER A 5 -10.41 -5.55 -33.29
C SER A 5 -11.53 -5.85 -34.28
N GLY A 6 -12.26 -4.82 -34.68
CA GLY A 6 -13.45 -4.91 -35.54
C GLY A 6 -14.74 -5.37 -34.86
N THR A 7 -14.75 -5.50 -33.55
CA THR A 7 -15.96 -5.83 -32.78
C THR A 7 -16.54 -4.59 -32.10
N SER A 8 -17.77 -4.70 -31.57
CA SER A 8 -18.39 -3.63 -30.75
C SER A 8 -17.63 -3.36 -29.42
N GLU A 9 -16.66 -4.19 -29.08
CA GLU A 9 -15.85 -4.09 -27.86
C GLU A 9 -14.45 -3.51 -28.13
N GLU A 10 -14.18 -3.06 -29.36
CA GLU A 10 -12.90 -2.49 -29.79
C GLU A 10 -12.46 -1.28 -28.93
N TYR A 11 -13.43 -0.53 -28.38
CA TYR A 11 -13.14 0.61 -27.50
C TYR A 11 -12.35 0.24 -26.23
N TYR A 12 -12.39 -1.03 -25.80
CA TYR A 12 -11.52 -1.50 -24.71
C TYR A 12 -10.04 -1.58 -25.10
N LEU A 13 -9.75 -1.70 -26.41
CA LEU A 13 -8.37 -1.75 -26.89
C LEU A 13 -7.68 -0.39 -26.71
N ASP A 14 -8.39 0.71 -26.98
CA ASP A 14 -7.84 2.07 -26.88
C ASP A 14 -7.32 2.34 -25.46
N ASP A 15 -8.08 1.92 -24.43
CA ASP A 15 -7.70 2.06 -23.02
C ASP A 15 -6.45 1.24 -22.67
N ILE A 16 -6.29 0.06 -23.26
CA ILE A 16 -5.18 -0.87 -22.98
C ILE A 16 -3.95 -0.49 -23.80
N GLU A 17 -4.10 -0.14 -25.07
CA GLU A 17 -3.00 0.22 -25.99
C GLU A 17 -2.25 1.44 -25.47
N SER A 18 -2.97 2.47 -25.01
CA SER A 18 -2.36 3.66 -24.41
C SER A 18 -1.45 3.33 -23.21
N VAL A 19 -1.82 2.36 -22.38
CA VAL A 19 -1.00 1.91 -21.24
C VAL A 19 0.21 1.09 -21.72
N ILE A 20 0.02 0.20 -22.70
CA ILE A 20 1.08 -0.66 -23.25
C ILE A 20 2.14 0.19 -23.95
N GLU A 21 1.74 1.14 -24.79
CA GLU A 21 2.66 2.01 -25.53
C GLU A 21 3.51 2.91 -24.63
N GLN A 22 2.95 3.35 -23.49
CA GLN A 22 3.63 4.21 -22.53
C GLN A 22 4.43 3.45 -21.46
N SER A 23 4.42 2.11 -21.51
CA SER A 23 5.00 1.29 -20.45
C SER A 23 5.92 0.20 -20.99
N THR A 24 6.99 -0.08 -20.26
CA THR A 24 7.82 -1.27 -20.46
C THR A 24 7.53 -2.29 -19.36
N PHE A 25 7.06 -3.47 -19.74
CA PHE A 25 6.75 -4.54 -18.80
C PHE A 25 7.92 -5.51 -18.67
N THR A 26 8.34 -5.73 -17.43
CA THR A 26 9.37 -6.72 -17.10
C THR A 26 8.87 -7.60 -15.95
N TYR A 27 9.13 -8.91 -16.04
CA TYR A 27 8.66 -9.88 -15.07
C TYR A 27 9.81 -10.46 -14.26
N VAL A 28 9.61 -10.51 -12.93
CA VAL A 28 10.52 -11.19 -12.00
C VAL A 28 9.75 -12.24 -11.24
N ARG A 29 10.30 -13.46 -11.24
CA ARG A 29 9.71 -14.56 -10.50
C ARG A 29 10.20 -14.55 -9.04
N GLN A 30 9.28 -14.44 -8.09
CA GLN A 30 9.55 -14.80 -6.71
C GLN A 30 9.60 -16.35 -6.59
N ARG A 31 10.79 -16.90 -6.35
CA ARG A 31 10.98 -18.36 -6.34
C ARG A 31 10.40 -19.06 -5.09
N GLN A 32 10.30 -18.36 -3.99
CA GLN A 32 9.78 -18.84 -2.71
C GLN A 32 8.78 -17.83 -2.16
N MET A 33 7.68 -18.29 -1.61
CA MET A 33 6.64 -17.42 -1.00
C MET A 33 7.08 -17.02 0.42
N LEU A 34 7.98 -16.05 0.51
CA LEU A 34 8.52 -15.54 1.76
C LEU A 34 7.99 -14.13 2.10
N GLY A 35 6.76 -13.83 1.72
CA GLY A 35 6.08 -12.57 2.03
C GLY A 35 6.40 -11.42 1.09
N LEU A 36 5.76 -10.26 1.35
CA LEU A 36 5.83 -9.07 0.50
C LEU A 36 7.25 -8.45 0.46
N GLY A 37 7.94 -8.40 1.59
CA GLY A 37 9.31 -7.89 1.62
C GLY A 37 10.26 -8.67 0.72
N HIS A 38 10.10 -9.99 0.65
CA HIS A 38 10.88 -10.83 -0.26
C HIS A 38 10.48 -10.62 -1.74
N ALA A 39 9.20 -10.42 -2.03
CA ALA A 39 8.75 -10.10 -3.40
C ALA A 39 9.39 -8.79 -3.88
N ILE A 40 9.39 -7.75 -3.04
CA ILE A 40 10.03 -6.46 -3.31
C ILE A 40 11.54 -6.65 -3.51
N LEU A 41 12.20 -7.42 -2.63
CA LEU A 41 13.64 -7.70 -2.74
C LEU A 41 14.00 -8.42 -4.05
N SER A 42 13.11 -9.29 -4.56
CA SER A 42 13.28 -9.97 -5.84
C SER A 42 13.30 -9.00 -7.03
N GLY A 43 12.61 -7.86 -6.93
CA GLY A 43 12.61 -6.80 -7.94
C GLY A 43 13.88 -5.95 -8.01
N ARG A 44 14.76 -6.03 -7.00
CA ARG A 44 15.96 -5.19 -6.90
C ARG A 44 16.83 -5.12 -8.17
N PRO A 45 17.10 -6.21 -8.89
CA PRO A 45 17.95 -6.16 -10.10
C PRO A 45 17.39 -5.26 -11.20
N LEU A 46 16.08 -5.06 -11.27
CA LEU A 46 15.42 -4.19 -12.25
C LEU A 46 15.33 -2.74 -11.77
N ILE A 47 15.11 -2.53 -10.49
CA ILE A 47 14.90 -1.20 -9.88
C ILE A 47 16.22 -0.46 -9.68
N GLY A 48 17.29 -1.19 -9.37
CA GLY A 48 18.61 -0.58 -9.16
C GLY A 48 18.67 0.30 -7.91
N ARG A 49 18.93 1.60 -8.11
CA ARG A 49 19.13 2.59 -7.04
C ARG A 49 18.09 3.70 -7.05
N GLU A 50 17.03 3.56 -7.83
CA GLU A 50 15.99 4.57 -7.95
C GLU A 50 14.89 4.38 -6.90
N PRO A 51 14.20 5.45 -6.49
CA PRO A 51 12.94 5.33 -5.77
C PRO A 51 11.90 4.68 -6.68
N PHE A 52 11.00 3.91 -6.09
CA PHE A 52 10.03 3.13 -6.86
C PHE A 52 8.68 3.02 -6.15
N ALA A 53 7.64 2.84 -6.95
CA ALA A 53 6.31 2.56 -6.45
C ALA A 53 6.09 1.05 -6.29
N VAL A 54 5.37 0.67 -5.25
CA VAL A 54 4.81 -0.68 -5.07
C VAL A 54 3.30 -0.55 -5.08
N ILE A 55 2.66 -1.36 -5.93
CA ILE A 55 1.21 -1.42 -6.10
C ILE A 55 0.80 -2.87 -5.90
N LEU A 56 0.07 -3.16 -4.84
CA LEU A 56 -0.52 -4.48 -4.66
C LEU A 56 -1.72 -4.62 -5.58
N ALA A 57 -1.76 -5.70 -6.36
CA ALA A 57 -2.74 -5.87 -7.43
C ALA A 57 -4.17 -6.12 -6.90
N ASP A 58 -4.28 -6.63 -5.69
CA ASP A 58 -5.55 -6.91 -5.00
C ASP A 58 -6.14 -5.70 -4.26
N ASP A 59 -5.39 -4.61 -4.12
CA ASP A 59 -5.85 -3.38 -3.49
C ASP A 59 -6.36 -2.38 -4.55
N LEU A 60 -7.67 -2.34 -4.78
CA LEU A 60 -8.28 -1.38 -5.68
C LEU A 60 -8.59 -0.08 -4.93
N CYS A 61 -7.89 1.00 -5.28
CA CYS A 61 -8.09 2.33 -4.70
C CYS A 61 -8.76 3.25 -5.72
N ILE A 62 -9.93 3.80 -5.38
CA ILE A 62 -10.71 4.74 -6.20
C ILE A 62 -10.79 6.07 -5.48
N ASP A 63 -10.20 7.10 -6.02
CA ASP A 63 -9.96 8.39 -5.35
C ASP A 63 -10.74 9.57 -5.93
N GLY A 64 -11.73 9.31 -6.78
CA GLY A 64 -12.61 10.35 -7.32
C GLY A 64 -11.91 11.33 -8.28
N GLY A 65 -10.84 10.90 -8.95
CA GLY A 65 -10.10 11.70 -9.94
C GLY A 65 -8.82 12.32 -9.43
N ILE A 66 -8.49 12.12 -8.17
CA ILE A 66 -7.19 12.52 -7.61
C ILE A 66 -6.29 11.28 -7.58
N ASN A 67 -5.33 11.20 -8.50
CA ASN A 67 -4.43 10.07 -8.56
C ASN A 67 -3.62 9.91 -7.26
N LEU A 68 -3.91 8.85 -6.50
CA LEU A 68 -3.26 8.53 -5.22
C LEU A 68 -1.74 8.52 -5.35
N LEU A 69 -1.21 7.82 -6.36
CA LEU A 69 0.25 7.75 -6.56
C LEU A 69 0.85 9.11 -6.89
N SER A 70 0.18 9.94 -7.68
CA SER A 70 0.66 11.30 -7.97
C SER A 70 0.78 12.15 -6.69
N LYS A 71 -0.14 12.00 -5.74
CA LYS A 71 -0.03 12.65 -4.42
C LYS A 71 1.13 12.10 -3.61
N MET A 72 1.28 10.77 -3.57
CA MET A 72 2.38 10.14 -2.85
C MET A 72 3.74 10.52 -3.44
N ILE A 73 3.86 10.65 -4.77
CA ILE A 73 5.07 11.13 -5.44
C ILE A 73 5.40 12.56 -5.00
N LYS A 74 4.43 13.48 -4.99
CA LYS A 74 4.64 14.85 -4.51
C LYS A 74 5.09 14.91 -3.05
N ILE A 75 4.56 14.03 -2.21
CA ILE A 75 5.01 13.90 -0.82
C ILE A 75 6.45 13.39 -0.77
N TYR A 76 6.78 12.38 -1.57
CA TYR A 76 8.16 11.89 -1.70
C TYR A 76 9.10 12.98 -2.17
N GLU A 77 8.77 13.72 -3.22
CA GLU A 77 9.58 14.84 -3.75
C GLU A 77 9.86 15.90 -2.67
N LYS A 78 8.87 16.19 -1.84
CA LYS A 78 8.99 17.18 -0.77
C LYS A 78 9.84 16.69 0.40
N TYR A 79 9.69 15.44 0.83
CA TYR A 79 10.29 14.95 2.07
C TYR A 79 11.47 14.01 1.86
N GLN A 80 11.67 13.49 0.64
CA GLN A 80 12.74 12.53 0.27
C GLN A 80 12.79 11.31 1.20
N CYS A 81 11.60 10.85 1.62
CA CYS A 81 11.38 9.71 2.51
C CYS A 81 10.50 8.67 1.83
N SER A 82 10.56 7.42 2.29
CA SER A 82 9.55 6.44 1.88
C SER A 82 8.15 6.92 2.26
N VAL A 83 7.17 6.74 1.37
CA VAL A 83 5.78 7.13 1.57
C VAL A 83 4.90 5.90 1.52
N ILE A 84 4.02 5.73 2.51
CA ILE A 84 3.03 4.67 2.57
C ILE A 84 1.63 5.27 2.54
N ALA A 85 0.70 4.62 1.85
CA ALA A 85 -0.70 5.00 1.97
C ALA A 85 -1.35 4.26 3.14
N VAL A 86 -2.21 4.97 3.86
CA VAL A 86 -2.96 4.43 5.00
C VAL A 86 -4.43 4.83 4.90
N GLU A 87 -5.30 4.03 5.49
CA GLU A 87 -6.71 4.36 5.68
C GLU A 87 -7.13 4.17 7.15
N GLU A 88 -8.22 4.80 7.54
CA GLU A 88 -8.84 4.50 8.83
C GLU A 88 -9.53 3.16 8.77
N ILE A 89 -9.09 2.23 9.60
CA ILE A 89 -9.66 0.89 9.73
C ILE A 89 -10.36 0.75 11.08
N PRO A 90 -11.50 0.04 11.14
CA PRO A 90 -12.12 -0.31 12.40
C PRO A 90 -11.17 -1.14 13.28
N PHE A 91 -11.22 -0.92 14.59
CA PHE A 91 -10.45 -1.68 15.56
C PHE A 91 -10.64 -3.21 15.42
N THR A 92 -11.82 -3.65 15.00
CA THR A 92 -12.16 -5.06 14.79
C THR A 92 -11.44 -5.70 13.60
N HIS A 93 -10.73 -4.93 12.79
CA HIS A 93 -10.06 -5.42 11.58
C HIS A 93 -8.52 -5.28 11.62
N ILE A 94 -7.95 -4.87 12.76
CA ILE A 94 -6.50 -4.60 12.89
C ILE A 94 -5.63 -5.81 12.55
N GLU A 95 -6.11 -7.02 12.83
CA GLU A 95 -5.39 -8.27 12.56
C GLU A 95 -5.14 -8.55 11.07
N LYS A 96 -5.74 -7.75 10.19
CA LYS A 96 -5.59 -7.87 8.73
C LYS A 96 -4.55 -6.92 8.15
N TYR A 97 -4.09 -5.91 8.91
CA TYR A 97 -3.29 -4.81 8.41
C TYR A 97 -2.03 -4.58 9.23
N GLY A 98 -1.02 -4.04 8.59
CA GLY A 98 -0.01 -3.30 9.31
C GLY A 98 -0.62 -2.01 9.86
N VAL A 99 -0.52 -1.77 11.15
CA VAL A 99 -1.06 -0.59 11.83
C VAL A 99 0.07 0.36 12.20
N ILE A 100 -0.16 1.66 12.02
CA ILE A 100 0.84 2.69 12.33
C ILE A 100 0.39 3.63 13.45
N SER A 101 1.38 4.20 14.12
CA SER A 101 1.25 5.49 14.84
C SER A 101 2.18 6.53 14.22
N GLY A 102 1.84 7.80 14.38
CA GLY A 102 2.64 8.89 13.83
C GLY A 102 2.03 10.26 14.11
N ASP A 103 2.86 11.29 13.95
CA ASP A 103 2.50 12.67 14.21
C ASP A 103 2.07 13.37 12.92
N LEU A 104 0.96 14.09 12.97
CA LEU A 104 0.48 14.91 11.85
C LEU A 104 1.54 15.98 11.53
N ILE A 105 1.92 16.06 10.27
CA ILE A 105 2.90 17.07 9.82
C ILE A 105 2.21 18.43 9.74
N GLY A 106 2.77 19.41 10.42
CA GLY A 106 2.22 20.77 10.46
C GLY A 106 1.94 21.35 9.04
N GLY A 107 0.79 21.98 8.88
CA GLY A 107 0.31 22.51 7.60
C GLY A 107 -0.31 21.47 6.68
N THR A 108 -0.51 20.24 7.13
CA THR A 108 -1.25 19.19 6.42
C THR A 108 -2.39 18.66 7.28
N ASN A 109 -3.32 17.93 6.66
CA ASN A 109 -4.44 17.28 7.35
C ASN A 109 -4.55 15.77 7.03
N ASP A 110 -3.56 15.23 6.32
CA ASP A 110 -3.58 13.87 5.81
C ASP A 110 -2.16 13.25 5.66
N THR A 111 -1.15 13.94 6.13
CA THR A 111 0.25 13.51 6.01
C THR A 111 0.88 13.42 7.40
N TYR A 112 1.41 12.25 7.74
CA TYR A 112 1.92 11.94 9.07
C TYR A 112 3.38 11.48 8.99
N ARG A 113 4.19 11.87 9.95
CA ARG A 113 5.49 11.25 10.18
C ARG A 113 5.30 10.00 11.02
N VAL A 114 5.60 8.86 10.43
CA VAL A 114 5.42 7.58 11.13
C VAL A 114 6.48 7.44 12.22
N THR A 115 6.04 7.11 13.42
CA THR A 115 6.88 6.89 14.61
C THR A 115 6.98 5.42 14.97
N ASN A 116 5.89 4.66 14.76
CA ASN A 116 5.86 3.23 15.04
C ASN A 116 4.92 2.50 14.07
N MET A 117 5.10 1.19 13.93
CA MET A 117 4.19 0.32 13.19
C MET A 117 4.31 -1.13 13.63
N ILE A 118 3.23 -1.87 13.53
CA ILE A 118 3.15 -3.29 13.88
C ILE A 118 2.36 -4.03 12.80
N GLU A 119 2.88 -5.15 12.33
CA GLU A 119 2.19 -6.02 11.36
C GLU A 119 1.13 -6.86 12.06
N LYS A 120 -0.12 -6.76 11.60
CA LYS A 120 -1.26 -7.56 12.07
C LYS A 120 -1.32 -7.68 13.60
N PRO A 121 -1.37 -6.54 14.31
CA PRO A 121 -1.32 -6.54 15.76
C PRO A 121 -2.55 -7.23 16.36
N ASN A 122 -2.34 -7.93 17.46
CA ASN A 122 -3.43 -8.27 18.35
C ASN A 122 -3.68 -7.10 19.33
N SER A 123 -4.73 -7.20 20.14
CA SER A 123 -5.09 -6.12 21.08
C SER A 123 -4.02 -5.85 22.16
N HIS A 124 -3.11 -6.79 22.40
CA HIS A 124 -2.01 -6.63 23.37
C HIS A 124 -0.84 -5.83 22.75
N ASP A 125 -0.59 -6.02 21.47
CA ASP A 125 0.51 -5.37 20.74
C ASP A 125 0.29 -3.87 20.56
N LEU A 126 -0.96 -3.41 20.68
CA LEU A 126 -1.30 -2.00 20.52
C LEU A 126 -0.72 -1.08 21.62
N ILE A 127 -0.37 -1.65 22.77
CA ILE A 127 0.35 -0.94 23.83
C ILE A 127 1.71 -0.45 23.31
N GLU A 128 2.35 -1.22 22.46
CA GLU A 128 3.63 -0.87 21.82
C GLU A 128 3.49 0.29 20.83
N LEU A 129 2.28 0.54 20.30
CA LEU A 129 1.94 1.71 19.49
C LEU A 129 1.67 2.96 20.33
N GLY A 130 1.78 2.85 21.66
CA GLY A 130 1.46 3.96 22.59
C GLY A 130 -0.02 4.14 22.85
N LEU A 131 -0.85 3.13 22.53
CA LEU A 131 -2.29 3.14 22.78
C LEU A 131 -2.59 2.34 24.03
N ASP A 132 -3.09 3.01 25.06
CA ASP A 132 -3.56 2.33 26.27
C ASP A 132 -5.00 1.80 26.11
N LYS A 133 -5.46 1.03 27.09
CA LYS A 133 -6.83 0.46 27.09
C LYS A 133 -7.93 1.53 27.13
N ALA A 134 -7.63 2.71 27.63
CA ALA A 134 -8.59 3.82 27.69
C ALA A 134 -8.68 4.51 26.33
N ASP A 135 -7.53 4.68 25.64
CA ASP A 135 -7.48 5.20 24.28
C ASP A 135 -8.24 4.30 23.31
N LEU A 136 -8.09 2.98 23.44
CA LEU A 136 -8.76 2.00 22.59
C LEU A 136 -10.29 2.03 22.69
N LYS A 137 -10.83 2.39 23.87
CA LYS A 137 -12.29 2.57 24.02
C LYS A 137 -12.81 3.83 23.35
N ASN A 138 -11.98 4.84 23.22
CA ASN A 138 -12.32 6.15 22.66
C ASN A 138 -11.85 6.32 21.20
N THR A 139 -11.01 5.41 20.69
CA THR A 139 -10.47 5.46 19.32
C THR A 139 -11.10 4.33 18.49
N PRO A 140 -12.22 4.58 17.82
CA PRO A 140 -12.95 3.55 17.07
C PRO A 140 -12.21 3.08 15.82
N THR A 141 -11.22 3.85 15.35
CA THR A 141 -10.44 3.57 14.15
C THR A 141 -8.95 3.76 14.37
N LEU A 142 -8.15 3.00 13.64
CA LEU A 142 -6.70 3.09 13.60
C LEU A 142 -6.24 3.27 12.15
N MET A 143 -4.99 3.68 11.94
CA MET A 143 -4.43 3.83 10.61
C MET A 143 -3.80 2.52 10.14
N GLY A 144 -4.46 1.85 9.18
CA GLY A 144 -4.00 0.64 8.53
C GLY A 144 -3.25 0.94 7.24
N ILE A 145 -2.16 0.24 7.01
CA ILE A 145 -1.38 0.35 5.77
C ILE A 145 -2.15 -0.32 4.65
N ILE A 146 -2.24 0.35 3.51
CA ILE A 146 -2.84 -0.19 2.29
C ILE A 146 -1.77 -0.42 1.22
N GLY A 147 -2.10 -1.19 0.19
CA GLY A 147 -1.17 -1.72 -0.81
C GLY A 147 -0.58 -0.70 -1.79
N ARG A 148 -0.20 0.49 -1.32
CA ARG A 148 0.44 1.56 -2.11
C ARG A 148 1.62 2.16 -1.35
N TYR A 149 2.79 2.09 -1.98
CA TYR A 149 4.04 2.58 -1.39
C TYR A 149 4.87 3.32 -2.42
N ILE A 150 5.61 4.34 -1.98
CA ILE A 150 6.79 4.88 -2.66
C ILE A 150 7.98 4.56 -1.76
N LEU A 151 8.90 3.75 -2.24
CA LEU A 151 10.02 3.27 -1.44
C LEU A 151 11.33 3.86 -1.95
N THR A 152 12.21 4.18 -1.02
CA THR A 152 13.58 4.57 -1.32
C THR A 152 14.48 3.33 -1.42
N PRO A 153 15.53 3.32 -2.27
CA PRO A 153 16.29 2.11 -2.61
C PRO A 153 17.08 1.50 -1.45
N ASP A 154 17.31 2.26 -0.37
CA ASP A 154 17.94 1.75 0.86
C ASP A 154 17.11 0.66 1.55
N ILE A 155 15.79 0.56 1.24
CA ILE A 155 14.93 -0.52 1.72
C ILE A 155 15.48 -1.91 1.38
N PHE A 156 16.14 -2.07 0.24
CA PHE A 156 16.70 -3.35 -0.17
C PHE A 156 17.81 -3.86 0.76
N SER A 157 18.62 -2.95 1.29
CA SER A 157 19.67 -3.31 2.26
C SER A 157 19.08 -3.76 3.59
N ILE A 158 17.97 -3.16 4.00
CA ILE A 158 17.26 -3.53 5.23
C ILE A 158 16.60 -4.88 5.03
N LEU A 159 15.80 -5.05 3.96
CA LEU A 159 15.10 -6.30 3.65
C LEU A 159 16.05 -7.50 3.55
N LYS A 160 17.24 -7.32 3.00
CA LYS A 160 18.26 -8.38 2.90
C LYS A 160 18.72 -8.90 4.27
N ASN A 161 18.69 -8.04 5.29
CA ASN A 161 19.18 -8.35 6.64
C ASN A 161 18.07 -8.75 7.62
N ILE A 162 16.80 -8.63 7.23
CA ILE A 162 15.67 -9.10 8.06
C ILE A 162 15.67 -10.61 8.05
N LYS A 163 15.63 -11.20 9.23
CA LYS A 163 15.38 -12.63 9.40
C LYS A 163 13.87 -12.86 9.33
N PRO A 164 13.40 -13.91 8.63
CA PRO A 164 11.99 -14.25 8.63
C PRO A 164 11.46 -14.40 10.06
N ASP A 165 10.31 -13.83 10.33
CA ASP A 165 9.59 -13.97 11.58
C ASP A 165 9.03 -15.40 11.74
N LYS A 166 8.32 -15.67 12.83
CA LYS A 166 7.75 -16.99 13.19
C LYS A 166 6.92 -17.64 12.08
N GLY A 167 6.44 -16.87 11.08
CA GLY A 167 5.74 -17.35 9.89
C GLY A 167 6.61 -17.61 8.66
N SER A 168 7.95 -17.54 8.74
CA SER A 168 8.89 -17.64 7.61
C SER A 168 8.74 -16.54 6.56
N GLU A 169 8.03 -15.45 6.84
CA GLU A 169 7.83 -14.33 5.95
C GLU A 169 8.75 -13.14 6.28
N ILE A 170 9.24 -12.45 5.24
CA ILE A 170 9.92 -11.17 5.36
C ILE A 170 8.87 -10.09 5.18
N GLN A 171 8.45 -9.49 6.28
CA GLN A 171 7.44 -8.44 6.27
C GLN A 171 8.05 -7.11 5.85
N ILE A 172 7.35 -6.39 4.96
CA ILE A 172 7.76 -5.03 4.58
C ILE A 172 7.65 -4.06 5.77
N THR A 173 6.72 -4.33 6.67
CA THR A 173 6.46 -3.52 7.86
C THR A 173 7.68 -3.44 8.77
N ASP A 174 8.44 -4.53 8.94
CA ASP A 174 9.68 -4.53 9.74
C ASP A 174 10.76 -3.62 9.13
N ALA A 175 10.90 -3.67 7.81
CA ALA A 175 11.84 -2.79 7.12
C ALA A 175 11.43 -1.32 7.22
N LEU A 176 10.14 -1.04 7.08
CA LEU A 176 9.59 0.30 7.22
C LEU A 176 9.69 0.81 8.66
N LEU A 177 9.48 -0.04 9.67
CA LEU A 177 9.67 0.33 11.08
C LEU A 177 11.12 0.76 11.36
N SER A 178 12.09 0.02 10.83
CA SER A 178 13.50 0.41 10.94
C SER A 178 13.79 1.79 10.35
N LYS A 179 13.12 2.16 9.26
CA LYS A 179 13.22 3.49 8.64
C LYS A 179 12.41 4.54 9.40
N ALA A 180 11.23 4.18 9.94
CA ALA A 180 10.39 5.08 10.72
C ALA A 180 11.11 5.58 11.97
N LYS A 181 11.83 4.70 12.68
CA LYS A 181 12.69 5.05 13.80
C LYS A 181 13.80 6.05 13.46
N GLN A 182 14.14 6.21 12.17
CA GLN A 182 15.06 7.22 11.66
C GLN A 182 14.34 8.48 11.13
N GLY A 183 13.02 8.58 11.29
CA GLY A 183 12.19 9.66 10.74
C GLY A 183 12.03 9.63 9.21
N LYS A 184 12.30 8.49 8.56
CA LYS A 184 12.35 8.35 7.09
C LYS A 184 11.13 7.65 6.49
N VAL A 185 9.98 7.68 7.17
CA VAL A 185 8.71 7.18 6.65
C VAL A 185 7.62 8.21 6.86
N ILE A 186 6.89 8.49 5.80
CA ILE A 186 5.73 9.38 5.80
C ILE A 186 4.49 8.51 5.46
N ALA A 187 3.40 8.69 6.19
CA ALA A 187 2.12 8.12 5.85
C ALA A 187 1.23 9.19 5.22
N TYR A 188 0.57 8.82 4.13
CA TYR A 188 -0.48 9.61 3.50
C TYR A 188 -1.83 8.95 3.76
N LYS A 189 -2.73 9.67 4.44
CA LYS A 189 -4.09 9.21 4.71
C LYS A 189 -4.94 9.31 3.44
N PHE A 190 -5.26 8.15 2.87
CA PHE A 190 -6.10 8.04 1.69
C PHE A 190 -7.55 8.44 2.00
N LYS A 191 -8.16 9.19 1.09
CA LYS A 191 -9.52 9.74 1.26
C LYS A 191 -10.54 9.17 0.28
N GLY A 192 -10.15 8.19 -0.51
CA GLY A 192 -11.02 7.54 -1.49
C GLY A 192 -11.72 6.29 -0.95
N LYS A 193 -12.20 5.47 -1.86
CA LYS A 193 -12.72 4.13 -1.56
C LYS A 193 -11.68 3.09 -1.90
N ARG A 194 -11.48 2.15 -0.99
CA ARG A 194 -10.63 1.00 -1.18
C ARG A 194 -11.44 -0.28 -1.13
N PHE A 195 -11.08 -1.22 -1.99
CA PHE A 195 -11.61 -2.57 -2.00
C PHE A 195 -10.44 -3.56 -1.97
N ASP A 196 -10.49 -4.46 -0.99
CA ASP A 196 -9.58 -5.60 -0.86
C ASP A 196 -10.09 -6.74 -1.75
N CYS A 197 -9.64 -6.74 -3.02
CA CYS A 197 -10.01 -7.74 -4.01
C CYS A 197 -9.30 -9.09 -3.82
N GLY A 198 -8.43 -9.23 -2.85
CA GLY A 198 -7.84 -10.50 -2.41
C GLY A 198 -8.85 -11.42 -1.73
N SER A 199 -10.02 -10.89 -1.31
CA SER A 199 -11.14 -11.64 -0.78
C SER A 199 -12.32 -11.66 -1.77
N ILE A 200 -13.09 -12.77 -1.79
CA ILE A 200 -14.30 -12.87 -2.64
C ILE A 200 -15.29 -11.74 -2.32
N GLU A 201 -15.49 -11.45 -1.05
CA GLU A 201 -16.40 -10.39 -0.59
C GLU A 201 -15.95 -9.00 -1.08
N GLY A 202 -14.65 -8.68 -0.94
CA GLY A 202 -14.08 -7.42 -1.39
C GLY A 202 -14.13 -7.27 -2.90
N TYR A 203 -13.84 -8.34 -3.65
CA TYR A 203 -13.96 -8.36 -5.10
C TYR A 203 -15.40 -8.08 -5.56
N LEU A 204 -16.39 -8.76 -4.98
CA LEU A 204 -17.80 -8.53 -5.32
C LEU A 204 -18.25 -7.11 -4.96
N LYS A 205 -17.79 -6.56 -3.84
CA LYS A 205 -18.06 -5.16 -3.47
C LYS A 205 -17.47 -4.18 -4.50
N ALA A 206 -16.26 -4.43 -4.98
CA ALA A 206 -15.60 -3.62 -6.00
C ALA A 206 -16.37 -3.64 -7.33
N VAL A 207 -16.74 -4.83 -7.80
CA VAL A 207 -17.52 -5.01 -9.05
C VAL A 207 -18.87 -4.30 -8.97
N ASN A 208 -19.63 -4.52 -7.89
CA ASN A 208 -20.93 -3.88 -7.68
C ASN A 208 -20.83 -2.35 -7.61
N TYR A 209 -19.79 -1.84 -6.96
CA TYR A 209 -19.55 -0.40 -6.88
C TYR A 209 -19.28 0.19 -8.27
N LEU A 210 -18.34 -0.42 -9.01
CA LEU A 210 -17.99 0.05 -10.35
C LEU A 210 -19.15 -0.06 -11.36
N ALA A 211 -19.95 -1.14 -11.26
CA ALA A 211 -21.12 -1.31 -12.11
C ALA A 211 -22.17 -0.19 -11.88
N LYS A 212 -22.38 0.20 -10.62
CA LYS A 212 -23.27 1.34 -10.29
C LYS A 212 -22.71 2.67 -10.79
N GLU A 213 -21.42 2.93 -10.57
CA GLU A 213 -20.78 4.18 -11.05
C GLU A 213 -20.87 4.32 -12.59
N LYS A 214 -20.81 3.19 -13.30
CA LYS A 214 -20.93 3.15 -14.77
C LYS A 214 -22.38 3.06 -15.27
N GLY A 215 -23.38 3.02 -14.38
CA GLY A 215 -24.79 2.90 -14.77
C GLY A 215 -25.16 1.56 -15.41
N ILE A 216 -24.41 0.49 -15.09
CA ILE A 216 -24.66 -0.87 -15.57
C ILE A 216 -25.68 -1.58 -14.66
N LEU A 217 -25.74 -1.21 -13.38
CA LEU A 217 -26.67 -1.69 -12.35
C LEU A 217 -27.48 -0.53 -11.78
#